data_e84bcef2a3e437336d2c75d2eea534eb
#
_entry.id   e84bcef2a3e437336d2c75d2eea534eb
#
_cell.length_a   1.000
_cell.length_b   1.000
_cell.length_c   1.000
_cell.angle_alpha   90.00
_cell.angle_beta   90.00
_cell.angle_gamma   90.00
#
_symmetry.space_group_name_H-M   'P 1'
#
loop_
_entity.id
_entity.type
_entity.pdbx_description
1 polymer ?
#
loop_
_entity_poly.entity_id
_entity_poly.type
_entity_poly.pdbx_seq_one_letter_code
_entity_poly.pdbx_strand_id
1 'polypeptide(L)'
;IRTKKPAAGKPAAKPNAKIFFGCAAFLALFIGGYIPASVISSSAQEFVNVQMYYSPIWFVINSLCLAIGTFVIWFGIFYWLASPKGKVAFEKVLWMLVGVAIVDFMFFGKYLGVLSSTLSFEGGMQFAPAELWGNLLAIAATAGVMYLVYRRWSKHVFKAALAFVLAIAIMLPINIGSIHSQIKSIRQTMEESGGVPEYTMSKTGKNVIVLMLDRAVGAFLPYIFNEKPELQAQFDGFTAYTNVVSTGAFTNMGTPALMGGYEYTVDQINLRKDEKLVDKHNEALKMMPVLFDQNDFDVTVFDPIYANYQWVPDLSVFSDYPDIHRYITFGAFESDMSPKNWVSANMRNFFGYSLMKVCPVAAQSILYDNGNYNRSSVQTEEEENFVEQTITSPHTATGMDATFLKGYHAPV
;
A
#
# COMPACT_ATOMS: atom_id res chain seq x y z
N ILE A 1 36.60 -63.65 23.37
CA ILE A 1 36.26 -62.45 22.54
C ILE A 1 34.76 -62.22 22.70
N ARG A 2 34.38 -61.20 23.53
CA ARG A 2 32.99 -60.79 23.72
C ARG A 2 32.61 -59.88 22.53
N THR A 3 31.81 -60.37 21.61
CA THR A 3 31.18 -59.57 20.56
C THR A 3 30.20 -58.63 21.19
N LYS A 4 30.47 -57.30 21.14
CA LYS A 4 29.52 -56.26 21.49
C LYS A 4 28.32 -56.36 20.52
N LYS A 5 27.11 -56.67 21.05
CA LYS A 5 25.86 -56.50 20.30
C LYS A 5 25.77 -55.06 19.81
N PRO A 6 25.43 -54.80 18.52
CA PRO A 6 25.21 -53.45 18.04
C PRO A 6 24.05 -52.83 18.84
N ALA A 7 24.27 -51.63 19.33
CA ALA A 7 23.26 -50.86 20.04
C ALA A 7 22.01 -50.77 19.17
N ALA A 8 20.87 -51.22 19.69
CA ALA A 8 19.60 -51.13 19.00
C ALA A 8 19.35 -49.66 18.66
N GLY A 9 19.38 -49.30 17.38
CA GLY A 9 19.10 -47.97 16.90
C GLY A 9 17.72 -47.52 17.40
N LYS A 10 17.64 -46.31 17.92
CA LYS A 10 16.35 -45.70 18.30
C LYS A 10 15.37 -45.88 17.15
N PRO A 11 14.13 -46.34 17.40
CA PRO A 11 13.14 -46.52 16.35
C PRO A 11 12.99 -45.22 15.56
N ALA A 12 13.05 -45.30 14.23
CA ALA A 12 12.88 -44.15 13.36
C ALA A 12 11.52 -43.47 13.66
N ALA A 13 11.51 -42.18 13.82
CA ALA A 13 10.29 -41.43 14.06
C ALA A 13 9.28 -41.72 12.93
N LYS A 14 8.05 -42.03 13.31
CA LYS A 14 6.98 -42.27 12.32
C LYS A 14 6.47 -40.91 11.81
N PRO A 15 6.20 -40.77 10.50
CA PRO A 15 5.65 -39.56 9.94
C PRO A 15 4.25 -39.27 10.52
N ASN A 16 3.95 -37.96 10.70
CA ASN A 16 2.66 -37.47 11.21
C ASN A 16 2.11 -36.42 10.27
N ALA A 17 1.29 -36.81 9.30
CA ALA A 17 0.71 -35.92 8.30
C ALA A 17 -0.07 -34.73 8.93
N LYS A 18 -0.62 -34.89 10.14
CA LYS A 18 -1.31 -33.79 10.83
C LYS A 18 -0.36 -32.63 11.13
N ILE A 19 0.89 -32.89 11.49
CA ILE A 19 1.89 -31.84 11.73
C ILE A 19 2.18 -31.12 10.42
N PHE A 20 2.43 -31.88 9.35
CA PHE A 20 2.70 -31.30 8.03
C PHE A 20 1.55 -30.37 7.58
N PHE A 21 0.31 -30.88 7.51
CA PHE A 21 -0.83 -30.09 7.04
C PHE A 21 -1.20 -28.96 7.98
N GLY A 22 -1.00 -29.10 9.29
CA GLY A 22 -1.19 -28.01 10.25
C GLY A 22 -0.22 -26.85 10.02
N CYS A 23 1.07 -27.15 9.80
CA CYS A 23 2.08 -26.13 9.47
C CYS A 23 1.84 -25.53 8.07
N ALA A 24 1.50 -26.33 7.07
CA ALA A 24 1.20 -25.87 5.72
C ALA A 24 -0.03 -24.95 5.69
N ALA A 25 -1.09 -25.30 6.42
CA ALA A 25 -2.28 -24.48 6.57
C ALA A 25 -1.97 -23.14 7.27
N PHE A 26 -1.15 -23.18 8.34
CA PHE A 26 -0.71 -21.94 8.98
C PHE A 26 0.04 -21.03 8.02
N LEU A 27 1.04 -21.55 7.31
CA LEU A 27 1.81 -20.75 6.35
C LEU A 27 0.92 -20.18 5.23
N ALA A 28 -0.01 -20.99 4.72
CA ALA A 28 -0.95 -20.51 3.70
C ALA A 28 -1.85 -19.39 4.20
N LEU A 29 -2.43 -19.54 5.39
CA LEU A 29 -3.30 -18.52 5.98
C LEU A 29 -2.52 -17.28 6.43
N PHE A 30 -1.33 -17.45 6.97
CA PHE A 30 -0.49 -16.35 7.46
C PHE A 30 0.06 -15.52 6.31
N ILE A 31 0.74 -16.17 5.35
CA ILE A 31 1.40 -15.49 4.22
C ILE A 31 0.38 -15.04 3.18
N GLY A 32 -0.58 -15.89 2.83
CA GLY A 32 -1.55 -15.60 1.77
C GLY A 32 -2.77 -14.81 2.22
N GLY A 33 -3.15 -14.92 3.49
CA GLY A 33 -4.36 -14.28 4.03
C GLY A 33 -4.07 -13.12 4.97
N TYR A 34 -3.43 -13.39 6.10
CA TYR A 34 -3.26 -12.41 7.17
C TYR A 34 -2.38 -11.23 6.77
N ILE A 35 -1.21 -11.48 6.17
CA ILE A 35 -0.28 -10.40 5.80
C ILE A 35 -0.93 -9.45 4.78
N PRO A 36 -1.49 -9.89 3.64
CA PRO A 36 -2.19 -9.00 2.72
C PRO A 36 -3.35 -8.27 3.37
N ALA A 37 -4.18 -8.97 4.14
CA ALA A 37 -5.32 -8.35 4.82
C ALA A 37 -4.89 -7.30 5.85
N SER A 38 -3.78 -7.50 6.56
CA SER A 38 -3.28 -6.53 7.54
C SER A 38 -2.77 -5.25 6.87
N VAL A 39 -2.12 -5.37 5.70
CA VAL A 39 -1.65 -4.21 4.92
C VAL A 39 -2.84 -3.43 4.36
N ILE A 40 -3.77 -4.10 3.71
CA ILE A 40 -4.94 -3.44 3.13
C ILE A 40 -5.82 -2.82 4.22
N SER A 41 -6.01 -3.49 5.36
CA SER A 41 -6.84 -2.97 6.45
C SER A 41 -6.25 -1.72 7.13
N SER A 42 -4.96 -1.46 6.99
CA SER A 42 -4.32 -0.25 7.52
C SER A 42 -4.71 1.00 6.72
N SER A 43 -4.95 0.86 5.40
CA SER A 43 -5.40 1.93 4.52
C SER A 43 -6.10 1.34 3.29
N ALA A 44 -7.33 0.85 3.47
CA ALA A 44 -8.06 0.17 2.41
C ALA A 44 -8.32 1.08 1.19
N GLN A 45 -8.45 2.37 1.41
CA GLN A 45 -8.70 3.38 0.38
C GLN A 45 -7.56 3.52 -0.64
N GLU A 46 -6.31 3.25 -0.28
CA GLU A 46 -5.19 3.26 -1.22
C GLU A 46 -5.22 2.09 -2.20
N PHE A 47 -5.96 1.04 -1.85
CA PHE A 47 -6.09 -0.18 -2.65
C PHE A 47 -7.46 -0.32 -3.32
N VAL A 48 -8.36 0.65 -3.14
CA VAL A 48 -9.63 0.71 -3.86
C VAL A 48 -9.40 1.35 -5.23
N ASN A 49 -9.74 0.64 -6.28
CA ASN A 49 -9.94 1.29 -7.58
C ASN A 49 -11.36 1.85 -7.62
N VAL A 50 -11.45 3.15 -7.45
CA VAL A 50 -12.71 3.87 -7.33
C VAL A 50 -13.56 3.76 -8.60
N GLN A 51 -12.94 3.78 -9.79
CA GLN A 51 -13.64 3.69 -11.07
C GLN A 51 -14.31 2.35 -11.28
N MET A 52 -13.62 1.27 -10.95
CA MET A 52 -14.10 -0.09 -11.17
C MET A 52 -14.87 -0.63 -9.96
N TYR A 53 -15.00 0.14 -8.88
CA TYR A 53 -15.54 -0.31 -7.59
C TYR A 53 -14.93 -1.63 -7.13
N TYR A 54 -13.66 -1.83 -7.48
CA TYR A 54 -12.95 -3.07 -7.25
C TYR A 54 -12.63 -3.22 -5.76
N SER A 55 -13.16 -4.26 -5.14
CA SER A 55 -12.90 -4.51 -3.73
C SER A 55 -11.48 -5.07 -3.53
N PRO A 56 -10.63 -4.45 -2.71
CA PRO A 56 -9.28 -4.96 -2.42
C PRO A 56 -9.28 -6.32 -1.70
N ILE A 57 -10.41 -6.80 -1.24
CA ILE A 57 -10.56 -8.17 -0.69
C ILE A 57 -10.15 -9.22 -1.74
N TRP A 58 -10.31 -8.94 -3.03
CA TRP A 58 -9.87 -9.84 -4.09
C TRP A 58 -8.35 -10.04 -4.12
N PHE A 59 -7.57 -9.05 -3.71
CA PHE A 59 -6.12 -9.20 -3.55
C PHE A 59 -5.78 -10.22 -2.45
N VAL A 60 -6.53 -10.19 -1.34
CA VAL A 60 -6.39 -11.18 -0.25
C VAL A 60 -6.76 -12.57 -0.74
N ILE A 61 -7.88 -12.71 -1.44
CA ILE A 61 -8.35 -13.99 -1.97
C ILE A 61 -7.33 -14.56 -2.96
N ASN A 62 -6.82 -13.76 -3.89
CA ASN A 62 -5.82 -14.19 -4.86
C ASN A 62 -4.54 -14.67 -4.17
N SER A 63 -3.99 -13.85 -3.25
CA SER A 63 -2.80 -14.22 -2.49
C SER A 63 -3.00 -15.50 -1.68
N LEU A 64 -4.18 -15.68 -1.08
CA LEU A 64 -4.52 -16.90 -0.33
C LEU A 64 -4.58 -18.12 -1.26
N CYS A 65 -5.16 -18.00 -2.44
CA CYS A 65 -5.19 -19.10 -3.43
C CYS A 65 -3.78 -19.49 -3.86
N LEU A 66 -2.89 -18.52 -4.12
CA LEU A 66 -1.49 -18.78 -4.45
C LEU A 66 -0.74 -19.47 -3.29
N ALA A 67 -0.98 -19.03 -2.07
CA ALA A 67 -0.37 -19.63 -0.88
C ALA A 67 -0.88 -21.06 -0.64
N ILE A 68 -2.18 -21.32 -0.81
CA ILE A 68 -2.74 -22.68 -0.73
C ILE A 68 -2.11 -23.56 -1.82
N GLY A 69 -2.02 -23.06 -3.05
CA GLY A 69 -1.34 -23.74 -4.16
C GLY A 69 0.08 -24.14 -3.78
N THR A 70 0.85 -23.21 -3.23
CA THR A 70 2.26 -23.41 -2.87
C THR A 70 2.42 -24.35 -1.67
N PHE A 71 1.84 -23.99 -0.51
CA PHE A 71 2.14 -24.65 0.77
C PHE A 71 1.31 -25.90 0.99
N VAL A 72 0.07 -25.96 0.51
CA VAL A 72 -0.80 -27.12 0.74
C VAL A 72 -0.75 -28.09 -0.43
N ILE A 73 -0.90 -27.59 -1.67
CA ILE A 73 -0.98 -28.47 -2.83
C ILE A 73 0.42 -28.95 -3.24
N TRP A 74 1.32 -28.05 -3.64
CA TRP A 74 2.65 -28.42 -4.13
C TRP A 74 3.49 -29.10 -3.05
N PHE A 75 3.60 -28.52 -1.86
CA PHE A 75 4.33 -29.17 -0.78
C PHE A 75 3.64 -30.46 -0.34
N GLY A 76 2.31 -30.55 -0.41
CA GLY A 76 1.56 -31.76 -0.15
C GLY A 76 1.88 -32.90 -1.12
N ILE A 77 2.02 -32.61 -2.41
CA ILE A 77 2.44 -33.56 -3.43
C ILE A 77 3.86 -34.06 -3.13
N PHE A 78 4.80 -33.13 -2.85
CA PHE A 78 6.17 -33.54 -2.51
C PHE A 78 6.23 -34.34 -1.21
N TYR A 79 5.44 -33.97 -0.22
CA TYR A 79 5.32 -34.76 1.01
C TYR A 79 4.76 -36.18 0.73
N TRP A 80 3.75 -36.27 -0.11
CA TRP A 80 3.16 -37.58 -0.47
C TRP A 80 4.16 -38.51 -1.19
N LEU A 81 4.94 -37.95 -2.11
CA LEU A 81 5.97 -38.67 -2.86
C LEU A 81 7.22 -39.02 -2.03
N ALA A 82 7.45 -38.34 -0.92
CA ALA A 82 8.64 -38.50 -0.10
C ALA A 82 8.66 -39.88 0.62
N SER A 83 9.87 -40.40 0.83
CA SER A 83 10.09 -41.56 1.68
C SER A 83 9.68 -41.28 3.14
N PRO A 84 9.45 -42.30 3.97
CA PRO A 84 9.11 -42.10 5.39
C PRO A 84 10.10 -41.19 6.15
N LYS A 85 11.39 -41.29 5.86
CA LYS A 85 12.42 -40.44 6.43
C LYS A 85 12.31 -38.98 5.88
N GLY A 86 12.01 -38.84 4.60
CA GLY A 86 11.77 -37.57 3.94
C GLY A 86 10.53 -36.85 4.53
N LYS A 87 9.43 -37.57 4.75
CA LYS A 87 8.22 -37.02 5.39
C LYS A 87 8.52 -36.42 6.76
N VAL A 88 9.27 -37.13 7.60
CA VAL A 88 9.68 -36.60 8.92
C VAL A 88 10.59 -35.35 8.78
N ALA A 89 11.44 -35.34 7.76
CA ALA A 89 12.27 -34.15 7.49
C ALA A 89 11.40 -32.94 7.07
N PHE A 90 10.43 -33.14 6.18
CA PHE A 90 9.46 -32.12 5.77
C PHE A 90 8.69 -31.55 6.97
N GLU A 91 8.18 -32.39 7.85
CA GLU A 91 7.47 -31.96 9.07
C GLU A 91 8.33 -31.04 9.96
N LYS A 92 9.60 -31.41 10.13
CA LYS A 92 10.55 -30.61 10.93
C LYS A 92 10.85 -29.27 10.27
N VAL A 93 11.11 -29.29 8.97
CA VAL A 93 11.43 -28.07 8.20
C VAL A 93 10.24 -27.12 8.21
N LEU A 94 9.01 -27.60 7.92
CA LEU A 94 7.83 -26.76 7.96
C LEU A 94 7.58 -26.19 9.35
N TRP A 95 7.76 -26.98 10.41
CA TRP A 95 7.61 -26.49 11.77
C TRP A 95 8.64 -25.39 12.10
N MET A 96 9.88 -25.54 11.67
CA MET A 96 10.91 -24.49 11.82
C MET A 96 10.55 -23.24 10.99
N LEU A 97 10.07 -23.42 9.76
CA LEU A 97 9.63 -22.31 8.90
C LEU A 97 8.45 -21.53 9.52
N VAL A 98 7.53 -22.19 10.20
CA VAL A 98 6.45 -21.49 10.95
C VAL A 98 7.04 -20.52 11.98
N GLY A 99 8.00 -20.97 12.79
CA GLY A 99 8.64 -20.10 13.77
C GLY A 99 9.43 -18.96 13.13
N VAL A 100 10.22 -19.26 12.11
CA VAL A 100 11.02 -18.29 11.38
C VAL A 100 10.13 -17.24 10.72
N ALA A 101 9.05 -17.65 10.02
CA ALA A 101 8.11 -16.73 9.38
C ALA A 101 7.47 -15.75 10.38
N ILE A 102 7.11 -16.23 11.58
CA ILE A 102 6.56 -15.37 12.63
C ILE A 102 7.61 -14.35 13.10
N VAL A 103 8.84 -14.80 13.36
CA VAL A 103 9.91 -13.93 13.87
C VAL A 103 10.31 -12.90 12.82
N ASP A 104 10.50 -13.30 11.57
CA ASP A 104 10.86 -12.37 10.51
C ASP A 104 9.78 -11.32 10.28
N PHE A 105 8.51 -11.73 10.20
CA PHE A 105 7.40 -10.79 10.08
C PHE A 105 7.32 -9.81 11.25
N MET A 106 7.47 -10.29 12.49
CA MET A 106 7.28 -9.46 13.69
C MET A 106 8.44 -8.49 13.94
N PHE A 107 9.67 -8.89 13.63
CA PHE A 107 10.85 -8.14 14.03
C PHE A 107 11.68 -7.59 12.87
N PHE A 108 11.68 -8.25 11.71
CA PHE A 108 12.52 -7.89 10.56
C PHE A 108 11.74 -7.48 9.32
N GLY A 109 10.43 -7.60 9.33
CA GLY A 109 9.53 -7.14 8.28
C GLY A 109 8.97 -5.74 8.51
N LYS A 110 9.51 -4.97 9.47
CA LYS A 110 9.07 -3.62 9.83
C LYS A 110 10.10 -2.58 9.40
N TYR A 111 9.68 -1.31 9.35
CA TYR A 111 10.55 -0.16 9.07
C TYR A 111 11.27 -0.23 7.71
N LEU A 112 10.60 -0.80 6.72
CA LEU A 112 11.13 -0.89 5.36
C LEU A 112 10.93 0.40 4.53
N GLY A 113 10.35 1.44 5.11
CA GLY A 113 10.01 2.69 4.44
C GLY A 113 8.52 2.87 4.23
N VAL A 114 8.15 3.95 3.53
CA VAL A 114 6.76 4.24 3.15
C VAL A 114 6.37 3.35 1.98
N LEU A 115 5.26 2.64 2.13
CA LEU A 115 4.75 1.70 1.14
C LEU A 115 3.71 2.40 0.25
N SER A 116 3.92 2.35 -1.06
CA SER A 116 2.95 2.84 -2.04
C SER A 116 1.79 1.86 -2.27
N SER A 117 0.74 2.32 -2.95
CA SER A 117 -0.39 1.48 -3.38
C SER A 117 -0.02 0.36 -4.35
N THR A 118 1.14 0.46 -5.01
CA THR A 118 1.71 -0.59 -5.87
C THR A 118 2.63 -1.55 -5.13
N LEU A 119 2.71 -1.44 -3.79
CA LEU A 119 3.59 -2.21 -2.91
C LEU A 119 5.09 -1.96 -3.17
N SER A 120 5.45 -0.78 -3.65
CA SER A 120 6.83 -0.31 -3.73
C SER A 120 7.18 0.58 -2.55
N PHE A 121 8.44 0.52 -2.09
CA PHE A 121 8.94 1.35 -0.99
C PHE A 121 9.64 2.59 -1.53
N GLU A 122 9.28 3.75 -1.01
CA GLU A 122 9.99 5.00 -1.31
C GLU A 122 11.44 4.92 -0.79
N GLY A 123 12.39 5.27 -1.67
CA GLY A 123 13.83 5.24 -1.34
C GLY A 123 14.48 3.86 -1.43
N GLY A 124 13.74 2.81 -1.81
CA GLY A 124 14.24 1.44 -1.94
C GLY A 124 14.52 0.76 -0.58
N MET A 125 14.95 -0.49 -0.63
CA MET A 125 15.25 -1.27 0.56
C MET A 125 16.75 -1.30 0.83
N GLN A 126 17.20 -0.79 1.97
CA GLN A 126 18.56 -0.82 2.42
C GLN A 126 18.65 -1.40 3.82
N PHE A 127 19.58 -2.31 4.03
CA PHE A 127 19.79 -2.97 5.33
C PHE A 127 21.20 -2.73 5.84
N ALA A 128 21.30 -2.35 7.10
CA ALA A 128 22.59 -2.27 7.77
C ALA A 128 23.19 -3.67 7.98
N PRO A 129 24.54 -3.83 7.94
CA PRO A 129 25.18 -5.12 8.22
C PRO A 129 24.79 -5.73 9.58
N ALA A 130 24.51 -4.90 10.57
CA ALA A 130 24.05 -5.34 11.88
C ALA A 130 22.66 -6.01 11.83
N GLU A 131 21.78 -5.51 10.98
CA GLU A 131 20.44 -6.11 10.78
C GLU A 131 20.53 -7.48 10.09
N LEU A 132 21.42 -7.60 9.09
CA LEU A 132 21.67 -8.88 8.42
C LEU A 132 22.15 -9.95 9.40
N TRP A 133 23.17 -9.63 10.20
CA TRP A 133 23.71 -10.57 11.20
C TRP A 133 22.73 -10.84 12.33
N GLY A 134 22.04 -9.81 12.80
CA GLY A 134 20.98 -9.95 13.82
C GLY A 134 19.86 -10.87 13.36
N ASN A 135 19.41 -10.72 12.12
CA ASN A 135 18.39 -11.59 11.53
C ASN A 135 18.89 -13.04 11.40
N LEU A 136 20.09 -13.27 10.88
CA LEU A 136 20.65 -14.63 10.76
C LEU A 136 20.75 -15.33 12.12
N LEU A 137 21.19 -14.61 13.16
CA LEU A 137 21.25 -15.14 14.52
C LEU A 137 19.83 -15.45 15.06
N ALA A 138 18.88 -14.56 14.85
CA ALA A 138 17.49 -14.78 15.26
C ALA A 138 16.87 -16.00 14.58
N ILE A 139 17.09 -16.15 13.27
CA ILE A 139 16.65 -17.33 12.49
C ILE A 139 17.28 -18.61 13.05
N ALA A 140 18.59 -18.61 13.25
CA ALA A 140 19.30 -19.78 13.78
C ALA A 140 18.80 -20.17 15.18
N ALA A 141 18.60 -19.18 16.05
CA ALA A 141 18.06 -19.38 17.40
C ALA A 141 16.63 -19.92 17.34
N THR A 142 15.76 -19.31 16.53
CA THR A 142 14.37 -19.73 16.36
C THR A 142 14.29 -21.13 15.80
N ALA A 143 15.01 -21.43 14.72
CA ALA A 143 15.05 -22.77 14.14
C ALA A 143 15.56 -23.81 15.15
N GLY A 144 16.59 -23.46 15.94
CA GLY A 144 17.12 -24.30 17.01
C GLY A 144 16.08 -24.60 18.08
N VAL A 145 15.37 -23.57 18.58
CA VAL A 145 14.28 -23.73 19.56
C VAL A 145 13.16 -24.59 18.99
N MET A 146 12.69 -24.29 17.77
CA MET A 146 11.62 -25.05 17.11
C MET A 146 12.02 -26.51 16.88
N TYR A 147 13.29 -26.77 16.51
CA TYR A 147 13.82 -28.13 16.39
C TYR A 147 13.83 -28.84 17.73
N LEU A 148 14.26 -28.20 18.82
CA LEU A 148 14.26 -28.78 20.17
C LEU A 148 12.84 -29.09 20.66
N VAL A 149 11.89 -28.20 20.40
CA VAL A 149 10.45 -28.42 20.67
C VAL A 149 9.95 -29.63 19.93
N TYR A 150 10.23 -29.74 18.63
CA TYR A 150 9.86 -30.90 17.83
C TYR A 150 10.47 -32.19 18.40
N ARG A 151 11.76 -32.16 18.74
CA ARG A 151 12.49 -33.33 19.27
C ARG A 151 11.98 -33.78 20.63
N ARG A 152 11.61 -32.83 21.53
CA ARG A 152 11.25 -33.11 22.92
C ARG A 152 9.76 -33.33 23.10
N TRP A 153 8.92 -32.60 22.35
CA TRP A 153 7.46 -32.55 22.52
C TRP A 153 6.70 -32.76 21.19
N SER A 154 7.14 -33.63 20.32
CA SER A 154 6.53 -33.89 19.01
C SER A 154 5.02 -34.19 19.08
N LYS A 155 4.53 -34.78 20.19
CA LYS A 155 3.10 -35.07 20.42
C LYS A 155 2.25 -33.78 20.52
N HIS A 156 2.85 -32.67 20.90
CA HIS A 156 2.15 -31.38 21.09
C HIS A 156 2.33 -30.44 19.93
N VAL A 157 3.25 -30.69 19.01
CA VAL A 157 3.54 -29.80 17.86
C VAL A 157 2.29 -29.57 17.01
N PHE A 158 1.50 -30.61 16.73
CA PHE A 158 0.24 -30.45 16.00
C PHE A 158 -0.76 -29.53 16.74
N LYS A 159 -0.86 -29.65 18.06
CA LYS A 159 -1.75 -28.79 18.86
C LYS A 159 -1.28 -27.34 18.83
N ALA A 160 0.03 -27.11 18.87
CA ALA A 160 0.60 -25.77 18.75
C ALA A 160 0.39 -25.18 17.33
N ALA A 161 0.61 -25.97 16.28
CA ALA A 161 0.32 -25.57 14.90
C ALA A 161 -1.18 -25.22 14.72
N LEU A 162 -2.06 -26.02 15.29
CA LEU A 162 -3.51 -25.76 15.27
C LEU A 162 -3.86 -24.48 16.03
N ALA A 163 -3.23 -24.21 17.17
CA ALA A 163 -3.43 -22.95 17.91
C ALA A 163 -3.03 -21.73 17.08
N PHE A 164 -1.91 -21.80 16.34
CA PHE A 164 -1.52 -20.74 15.44
C PHE A 164 -2.50 -20.57 14.26
N VAL A 165 -3.00 -21.67 13.68
CA VAL A 165 -4.06 -21.62 12.65
C VAL A 165 -5.31 -20.94 13.19
N LEU A 166 -5.76 -21.31 14.40
CA LEU A 166 -6.94 -20.72 15.02
C LEU A 166 -6.74 -19.23 15.33
N ALA A 167 -5.55 -18.84 15.77
CA ALA A 167 -5.25 -17.41 15.97
C ALA A 167 -5.40 -16.60 14.66
N ILE A 168 -4.83 -17.09 13.56
CA ILE A 168 -4.99 -16.44 12.26
C ILE A 168 -6.44 -16.50 11.76
N ALA A 169 -7.14 -17.61 12.00
CA ALA A 169 -8.54 -17.75 11.62
C ALA A 169 -9.48 -16.78 12.38
N ILE A 170 -9.04 -16.22 13.50
CA ILE A 170 -9.74 -15.15 14.22
C ILE A 170 -9.31 -13.77 13.69
N MET A 171 -8.01 -13.54 13.51
CA MET A 171 -7.48 -12.24 13.13
C MET A 171 -7.82 -11.86 11.67
N LEU A 172 -7.82 -12.83 10.76
CA LEU A 172 -8.09 -12.59 9.34
C LEU A 172 -9.51 -12.05 9.07
N PRO A 173 -10.59 -12.63 9.62
CA PRO A 173 -11.94 -12.05 9.49
C PRO A 173 -12.08 -10.65 10.08
N ILE A 174 -11.35 -10.32 11.15
CA ILE A 174 -11.35 -8.97 11.73
C ILE A 174 -10.79 -7.97 10.72
N ASN A 175 -9.64 -8.28 10.09
CA ASN A 175 -9.06 -7.43 9.07
C ASN A 175 -9.98 -7.31 7.84
N ILE A 176 -10.59 -8.41 7.38
CA ILE A 176 -11.55 -8.40 6.26
C ILE A 176 -12.77 -7.54 6.60
N GLY A 177 -13.29 -7.63 7.82
CA GLY A 177 -14.39 -6.80 8.30
C GLY A 177 -14.03 -5.31 8.32
N SER A 178 -12.82 -4.98 8.76
CA SER A 178 -12.28 -3.61 8.71
C SER A 178 -12.19 -3.08 7.27
N ILE A 179 -11.63 -3.87 6.35
CA ILE A 179 -11.57 -3.54 4.93
C ILE A 179 -12.98 -3.28 4.37
N HIS A 180 -13.91 -4.18 4.63
CA HIS A 180 -15.29 -4.04 4.14
C HIS A 180 -15.97 -2.77 4.67
N SER A 181 -15.77 -2.45 5.94
CA SER A 181 -16.33 -1.24 6.56
C SER A 181 -15.75 0.03 5.92
N GLN A 182 -14.43 0.08 5.71
CA GLN A 182 -13.78 1.21 5.05
C GLN A 182 -14.28 1.40 3.60
N ILE A 183 -14.38 0.32 2.82
CA ILE A 183 -14.91 0.38 1.44
C ILE A 183 -16.35 0.88 1.42
N LYS A 184 -17.17 0.42 2.35
CA LYS A 184 -18.56 0.88 2.45
C LYS A 184 -18.62 2.38 2.72
N SER A 185 -17.80 2.89 3.62
CA SER A 185 -17.70 4.33 3.90
C SER A 185 -17.27 5.12 2.67
N ILE A 186 -16.22 4.66 1.97
CA ILE A 186 -15.73 5.31 0.74
C ILE A 186 -16.84 5.39 -0.31
N ARG A 187 -17.52 4.28 -0.58
CA ARG A 187 -18.63 4.26 -1.55
C ARG A 187 -19.76 5.22 -1.17
N GLN A 188 -20.12 5.24 0.10
CA GLN A 188 -21.17 6.12 0.60
C GLN A 188 -20.76 7.58 0.42
N THR A 189 -19.54 7.95 0.76
CA THR A 189 -19.00 9.30 0.56
C THR A 189 -19.01 9.70 -0.92
N MET A 190 -18.68 8.76 -1.81
CA MET A 190 -18.68 9.01 -3.26
C MET A 190 -20.09 9.12 -3.85
N GLU A 191 -21.03 8.32 -3.37
CA GLU A 191 -22.44 8.41 -3.80
C GLU A 191 -23.09 9.73 -3.35
N GLU A 192 -22.73 10.22 -2.14
CA GLU A 192 -23.23 11.47 -1.59
C GLU A 192 -22.61 12.73 -2.21
N SER A 193 -21.38 12.64 -2.68
CA SER A 193 -20.57 13.78 -3.13
C SER A 193 -20.01 13.62 -4.55
N GLY A 194 -20.32 12.50 -5.21
CA GLY A 194 -19.81 12.20 -6.55
C GLY A 194 -20.59 12.93 -7.63
N GLY A 195 -19.87 13.39 -8.62
CA GLY A 195 -20.43 14.00 -9.81
C GLY A 195 -19.43 14.93 -10.48
N VAL A 196 -19.73 15.32 -11.71
CA VAL A 196 -19.01 16.41 -12.37
C VAL A 196 -19.55 17.69 -11.75
N PRO A 197 -18.70 18.46 -11.05
CA PRO A 197 -19.17 19.68 -10.41
C PRO A 197 -19.55 20.71 -11.48
N GLU A 198 -20.69 21.36 -11.25
CA GLU A 198 -21.08 22.53 -11.99
C GLU A 198 -20.79 23.77 -11.13
N TYR A 199 -20.08 24.73 -11.68
CA TYR A 199 -19.83 26.01 -11.02
C TYR A 199 -20.13 27.17 -11.96
N THR A 200 -20.75 28.19 -11.41
CA THR A 200 -21.17 29.38 -12.14
C THR A 200 -20.20 30.53 -11.91
N MET A 201 -19.59 30.99 -13.01
CA MET A 201 -18.73 32.20 -12.93
C MET A 201 -19.55 33.45 -13.01
N SER A 202 -19.27 34.43 -12.14
CA SER A 202 -19.88 35.75 -12.20
C SER A 202 -19.36 36.52 -13.43
N LYS A 203 -20.28 37.14 -14.19
CA LYS A 203 -19.91 38.02 -15.30
C LYS A 203 -19.56 39.43 -14.86
N THR A 204 -19.98 39.85 -13.66
CA THR A 204 -19.85 41.20 -13.16
C THR A 204 -19.08 41.32 -11.85
N GLY A 205 -19.03 40.25 -11.09
CA GLY A 205 -18.31 40.14 -9.83
C GLY A 205 -16.88 39.60 -10.01
N LYS A 206 -16.20 39.42 -8.91
CA LYS A 206 -14.86 38.79 -8.87
C LYS A 206 -15.00 37.28 -8.87
N ASN A 207 -14.20 36.62 -9.69
CA ASN A 207 -14.01 35.18 -9.62
C ASN A 207 -12.59 34.91 -9.12
N VAL A 208 -12.47 33.99 -8.15
CA VAL A 208 -11.19 33.58 -7.61
C VAL A 208 -11.09 32.05 -7.82
N ILE A 209 -10.08 31.62 -8.54
CA ILE A 209 -9.81 30.21 -8.81
C ILE A 209 -8.45 29.86 -8.20
N VAL A 210 -8.44 28.90 -7.28
CA VAL A 210 -7.21 28.36 -6.68
C VAL A 210 -7.00 26.95 -7.23
N LEU A 211 -5.95 26.79 -8.02
CA LEU A 211 -5.56 25.52 -8.61
C LEU A 211 -4.28 25.02 -7.95
N MET A 212 -4.35 23.88 -7.27
CA MET A 212 -3.17 23.20 -6.80
C MET A 212 -2.76 22.14 -7.80
N LEU A 213 -1.64 22.35 -8.47
CA LEU A 213 -1.06 21.39 -9.41
C LEU A 213 0.05 20.63 -8.69
N ASP A 214 -0.22 19.38 -8.34
CA ASP A 214 0.77 18.52 -7.69
C ASP A 214 1.97 18.28 -8.61
N ARG A 215 3.18 18.37 -8.05
CA ARG A 215 4.46 18.21 -8.77
C ARG A 215 4.71 19.20 -9.92
N ALA A 216 3.94 20.27 -10.03
CA ALA A 216 4.20 21.34 -11.00
C ALA A 216 5.35 22.23 -10.52
N VAL A 217 6.58 21.80 -10.81
CA VAL A 217 7.79 22.49 -10.39
C VAL A 217 7.99 23.74 -11.22
N GLY A 218 8.07 24.93 -10.58
CA GLY A 218 8.24 26.23 -11.26
C GLY A 218 9.47 26.31 -12.15
N ALA A 219 10.51 25.54 -11.87
CA ALA A 219 11.71 25.43 -12.71
C ALA A 219 11.44 24.85 -14.10
N PHE A 220 10.30 24.22 -14.35
CA PHE A 220 9.91 23.74 -15.67
C PHE A 220 9.36 24.84 -16.60
N LEU A 221 8.87 25.95 -16.04
CA LEU A 221 8.26 27.04 -16.84
C LEU A 221 9.17 27.57 -17.95
N PRO A 222 10.47 27.84 -17.74
CA PRO A 222 11.35 28.30 -18.81
C PRO A 222 11.48 27.29 -19.95
N TYR A 223 11.49 26.01 -19.66
CA TYR A 223 11.58 24.95 -20.68
C TYR A 223 10.27 24.87 -21.47
N ILE A 224 9.12 24.95 -20.80
CA ILE A 224 7.80 24.93 -21.44
C ILE A 224 7.63 26.14 -22.38
N PHE A 225 7.99 27.34 -21.93
CA PHE A 225 7.89 28.53 -22.75
C PHE A 225 8.91 28.60 -23.86
N ASN A 226 10.07 27.94 -23.73
CA ASN A 226 11.03 27.79 -24.82
C ASN A 226 10.53 26.82 -25.89
N GLU A 227 9.86 25.75 -25.49
CA GLU A 227 9.27 24.77 -26.41
C GLU A 227 7.99 25.28 -27.08
N LYS A 228 7.16 26.02 -26.31
CA LYS A 228 5.87 26.56 -26.73
C LYS A 228 5.75 28.06 -26.42
N PRO A 229 6.44 28.93 -27.19
CA PRO A 229 6.47 30.36 -26.93
C PRO A 229 5.09 31.05 -27.00
N GLU A 230 4.17 30.48 -27.78
CA GLU A 230 2.79 30.99 -27.91
C GLU A 230 2.01 30.98 -26.58
N LEU A 231 2.40 30.11 -25.64
CA LEU A 231 1.76 30.05 -24.32
C LEU A 231 1.98 31.34 -23.52
N GLN A 232 3.10 32.05 -23.71
CA GLN A 232 3.34 33.31 -22.98
C GLN A 232 2.24 34.32 -23.20
N ALA A 233 1.71 34.41 -24.45
CA ALA A 233 0.61 35.30 -24.77
C ALA A 233 -0.72 34.87 -24.12
N GLN A 234 -0.91 33.56 -23.86
CA GLN A 234 -2.09 33.02 -23.20
C GLN A 234 -2.07 33.29 -21.68
N PHE A 235 -0.88 33.49 -21.10
CA PHE A 235 -0.68 33.85 -19.71
C PHE A 235 -0.54 35.37 -19.47
N ASP A 236 -1.00 36.20 -20.41
CA ASP A 236 -1.04 37.64 -20.21
C ASP A 236 -1.90 38.01 -18.99
N GLY A 237 -1.37 38.86 -18.12
CA GLY A 237 -1.98 39.19 -16.83
C GLY A 237 -1.61 38.28 -15.66
N PHE A 238 -0.92 37.15 -15.86
CA PHE A 238 -0.39 36.34 -14.78
C PHE A 238 0.94 36.87 -14.24
N THR A 239 1.16 36.69 -12.94
CA THR A 239 2.45 37.01 -12.30
C THR A 239 3.15 35.68 -11.95
N ALA A 240 4.33 35.46 -12.53
CA ALA A 240 5.16 34.31 -12.19
C ALA A 240 6.06 34.62 -10.98
N TYR A 241 5.90 33.87 -9.92
CA TYR A 241 6.78 33.91 -8.76
C TYR A 241 7.85 32.82 -8.88
N THR A 242 9.06 33.19 -9.25
CA THR A 242 10.15 32.25 -9.55
C THR A 242 10.94 31.81 -8.31
N ASN A 243 10.72 32.47 -7.17
CA ASN A 243 11.41 32.20 -5.92
C ASN A 243 10.44 31.65 -4.86
N VAL A 244 9.79 30.54 -5.20
CA VAL A 244 8.84 29.86 -4.32
C VAL A 244 9.39 28.50 -3.92
N VAL A 245 9.32 28.20 -2.63
CA VAL A 245 9.76 26.92 -2.05
C VAL A 245 8.60 26.30 -1.30
N SER A 246 8.37 25.02 -1.49
CA SER A 246 7.39 24.27 -0.69
C SER A 246 7.84 24.16 0.76
N THR A 247 6.90 24.30 1.69
CA THR A 247 7.13 24.15 3.14
C THR A 247 7.26 22.70 3.57
N GLY A 248 7.00 21.74 2.68
CA GLY A 248 7.12 20.32 2.94
C GLY A 248 7.45 19.51 1.68
N ALA A 249 8.09 18.37 1.87
CA ALA A 249 8.48 17.47 0.78
C ALA A 249 7.29 16.65 0.23
N PHE A 250 6.21 16.54 0.99
CA PHE A 250 5.01 15.76 0.66
C PHE A 250 3.78 16.65 0.66
N THR A 251 2.79 16.31 -0.14
CA THR A 251 1.56 17.09 -0.34
C THR A 251 0.81 17.32 0.98
N ASN A 252 0.73 16.32 1.86
CA ASN A 252 0.11 16.44 3.17
C ASN A 252 0.87 17.37 4.15
N MET A 253 2.11 17.70 3.86
CA MET A 253 2.92 18.65 4.63
C MET A 253 2.89 20.06 4.01
N GLY A 254 2.85 20.17 2.68
CA GLY A 254 2.83 21.44 1.97
C GLY A 254 1.45 22.09 1.93
N THR A 255 0.38 21.31 1.80
CA THR A 255 -0.99 21.79 1.67
C THR A 255 -1.48 22.63 2.87
N PRO A 256 -1.21 22.25 4.13
CA PRO A 256 -1.64 23.08 5.26
C PRO A 256 -1.14 24.52 5.20
N ALA A 257 0.12 24.71 4.87
CA ALA A 257 0.69 26.06 4.74
C ALA A 257 0.17 26.79 3.50
N LEU A 258 -0.15 26.10 2.41
CA LEU A 258 -0.75 26.69 1.22
C LEU A 258 -2.16 27.22 1.52
N MET A 259 -2.97 26.51 2.28
CA MET A 259 -4.36 26.86 2.60
C MET A 259 -4.48 27.80 3.81
N GLY A 260 -3.67 27.59 4.84
CA GLY A 260 -3.77 28.29 6.12
C GLY A 260 -2.68 29.30 6.39
N GLY A 261 -1.62 29.37 5.57
CA GLY A 261 -0.51 30.30 5.73
C GLY A 261 0.57 29.82 6.71
N TYR A 262 1.37 30.78 7.21
CA TYR A 262 2.58 30.52 8.00
C TYR A 262 2.33 29.67 9.25
N GLU A 263 1.23 29.92 9.97
CA GLU A 263 0.89 29.20 11.20
C GLU A 263 0.66 27.67 10.99
N TYR A 264 0.52 27.26 9.74
CA TYR A 264 0.34 25.87 9.32
C TYR A 264 1.57 25.28 8.63
N THR A 265 2.70 25.95 8.70
CA THR A 265 3.99 25.32 8.33
C THR A 265 4.31 24.17 9.27
N VAL A 266 5.12 23.20 8.82
CA VAL A 266 5.45 22.01 9.61
C VAL A 266 6.03 22.38 10.97
N ASP A 267 6.88 23.42 11.03
CA ASP A 267 7.49 23.88 12.28
C ASP A 267 6.44 24.42 13.25
N GLN A 268 5.49 25.25 12.78
CA GLN A 268 4.43 25.81 13.60
C GLN A 268 3.42 24.76 14.07
N ILE A 269 3.01 23.86 13.18
CA ILE A 269 2.13 22.74 13.53
C ILE A 269 2.77 21.87 14.63
N ASN A 270 4.08 21.64 14.58
CA ASN A 270 4.81 20.84 15.57
C ASN A 270 4.90 21.50 16.96
N LEU A 271 4.73 22.81 17.07
CA LEU A 271 4.64 23.49 18.37
C LEU A 271 3.33 23.17 19.11
N ARG A 272 2.26 22.86 18.40
CA ARG A 272 0.94 22.51 18.93
C ARG A 272 0.86 21.03 19.32
N LYS A 273 1.67 20.61 20.31
CA LYS A 273 1.92 19.20 20.66
C LYS A 273 0.71 18.45 21.20
N ASP A 274 -0.21 19.16 21.85
CA ASP A 274 -1.37 18.55 22.52
C ASP A 274 -2.55 18.33 21.56
N GLU A 275 -2.45 18.80 20.32
CA GLU A 275 -3.48 18.66 19.30
C GLU A 275 -3.10 17.55 18.31
N LYS A 276 -4.11 16.80 17.86
CA LYS A 276 -3.90 15.76 16.85
C LYS A 276 -3.52 16.39 15.50
N LEU A 277 -2.64 15.72 14.78
CA LEU A 277 -2.21 16.20 13.47
C LEU A 277 -3.37 16.31 12.47
N VAL A 278 -4.33 15.37 12.51
CA VAL A 278 -5.53 15.42 11.67
C VAL A 278 -6.39 16.65 11.93
N ASP A 279 -6.54 17.06 13.18
CA ASP A 279 -7.36 18.22 13.54
C ASP A 279 -6.72 19.52 13.02
N LYS A 280 -5.40 19.67 13.18
CA LYS A 280 -4.60 20.80 12.67
C LYS A 280 -4.62 20.86 11.13
N HIS A 281 -4.55 19.71 10.48
CA HIS A 281 -4.63 19.62 9.01
C HIS A 281 -6.02 20.08 8.51
N ASN A 282 -7.08 19.55 9.12
CA ASN A 282 -8.45 19.91 8.77
C ASN A 282 -8.75 21.40 9.04
N GLU A 283 -8.18 21.96 10.10
CA GLU A 283 -8.26 23.40 10.39
C GLU A 283 -7.64 24.20 9.25
N ALA A 284 -6.44 23.86 8.81
CA ALA A 284 -5.75 24.50 7.70
C ALA A 284 -6.55 24.44 6.39
N LEU A 285 -7.11 23.27 6.05
CA LEU A 285 -7.93 23.09 4.84
C LEU A 285 -9.14 24.01 4.80
N LYS A 286 -9.72 24.34 5.96
CA LYS A 286 -10.89 25.21 6.08
C LYS A 286 -10.57 26.70 5.98
N MET A 287 -9.33 27.10 6.27
CA MET A 287 -8.99 28.52 6.41
C MET A 287 -9.37 29.36 5.18
N MET A 288 -8.92 28.97 4.01
CA MET A 288 -9.18 29.72 2.78
C MET A 288 -10.66 29.64 2.35
N PRO A 289 -11.28 28.44 2.22
CA PRO A 289 -12.68 28.33 1.84
C PRO A 289 -13.63 29.09 2.77
N VAL A 290 -13.47 28.96 4.09
CA VAL A 290 -14.33 29.64 5.08
C VAL A 290 -14.13 31.13 5.05
N LEU A 291 -12.89 31.61 4.83
CA LEU A 291 -12.66 33.05 4.70
C LEU A 291 -13.40 33.66 3.51
N PHE A 292 -13.45 32.97 2.37
CA PHE A 292 -14.21 33.44 1.21
C PHE A 292 -15.72 33.36 1.45
N ASP A 293 -16.22 32.27 2.03
CA ASP A 293 -17.61 32.08 2.40
C ASP A 293 -18.11 33.20 3.33
N GLN A 294 -17.33 33.56 4.36
CA GLN A 294 -17.62 34.66 5.28
C GLN A 294 -17.57 36.06 4.63
N ASN A 295 -17.08 36.18 3.41
CA ASN A 295 -17.03 37.41 2.64
C ASN A 295 -17.96 37.37 1.42
N ASP A 296 -19.07 36.65 1.51
CA ASP A 296 -20.16 36.57 0.53
C ASP A 296 -19.74 36.02 -0.84
N PHE A 297 -18.72 35.16 -0.89
CA PHE A 297 -18.40 34.38 -2.10
C PHE A 297 -19.19 33.07 -2.12
N ASP A 298 -19.66 32.69 -3.29
CA ASP A 298 -20.13 31.36 -3.57
C ASP A 298 -18.92 30.42 -3.69
N VAL A 299 -18.72 29.54 -2.69
CA VAL A 299 -17.49 28.76 -2.53
C VAL A 299 -17.70 27.30 -2.93
N THR A 300 -16.84 26.84 -3.80
CA THR A 300 -16.80 25.42 -4.21
C THR A 300 -15.42 24.82 -3.94
N VAL A 301 -15.39 23.67 -3.29
CA VAL A 301 -14.16 22.92 -2.96
C VAL A 301 -14.19 21.57 -3.65
N PHE A 302 -13.08 21.24 -4.34
CA PHE A 302 -12.89 19.94 -4.99
C PHE A 302 -11.76 19.20 -4.36
N ASP A 303 -11.95 17.92 -4.12
CA ASP A 303 -10.93 16.97 -3.68
C ASP A 303 -9.97 17.56 -2.63
N PRO A 304 -10.50 18.08 -1.47
CA PRO A 304 -9.66 18.70 -0.46
C PRO A 304 -8.61 17.70 0.03
N ILE A 305 -7.36 18.04 -0.21
CA ILE A 305 -6.22 17.13 -0.13
C ILE A 305 -6.08 16.55 1.27
N TYR A 306 -6.16 15.24 1.39
CA TYR A 306 -6.04 14.48 2.65
C TYR A 306 -7.01 14.93 3.76
N ALA A 307 -8.21 15.43 3.40
CA ALA A 307 -9.24 15.74 4.41
C ALA A 307 -9.47 14.54 5.32
N ASN A 308 -9.43 14.74 6.64
CA ASN A 308 -9.35 13.70 7.67
C ASN A 308 -8.17 12.72 7.53
N TYR A 309 -7.07 13.15 6.89
CA TYR A 309 -5.90 12.32 6.59
C TYR A 309 -6.25 11.07 5.79
N GLN A 310 -7.24 11.20 4.90
CA GLN A 310 -7.70 10.12 4.04
C GLN A 310 -7.28 10.37 2.59
N TRP A 311 -6.92 9.29 1.88
CA TRP A 311 -6.58 9.36 0.45
C TRP A 311 -7.79 9.77 -0.40
N VAL A 312 -8.95 9.15 -0.16
CA VAL A 312 -10.23 9.66 -0.65
C VAL A 312 -10.71 10.69 0.37
N PRO A 313 -10.79 11.97 0.01
CA PRO A 313 -11.10 13.03 0.96
C PRO A 313 -12.42 12.82 1.69
N ASP A 314 -12.43 13.01 2.99
CA ASP A 314 -13.66 13.00 3.76
C ASP A 314 -14.25 14.42 3.83
N LEU A 315 -15.30 14.67 3.04
CA LEU A 315 -15.93 15.97 2.94
C LEU A 315 -16.68 16.41 4.20
N SER A 316 -16.83 15.52 5.20
CA SER A 316 -17.42 15.87 6.50
C SER A 316 -16.63 16.94 7.24
N VAL A 317 -15.37 17.18 6.85
CA VAL A 317 -14.55 18.31 7.35
C VAL A 317 -15.27 19.66 7.21
N PHE A 318 -16.11 19.82 6.17
CA PHE A 318 -16.88 21.02 5.91
C PHE A 318 -18.34 20.96 6.37
N SER A 319 -18.72 19.98 7.22
CA SER A 319 -20.12 19.81 7.66
C SER A 319 -20.69 21.02 8.41
N ASP A 320 -19.81 21.78 9.10
CA ASP A 320 -20.20 23.00 9.82
C ASP A 320 -20.44 24.21 8.89
N TYR A 321 -20.15 24.06 7.61
CA TYR A 321 -20.26 25.11 6.57
C TYR A 321 -21.13 24.61 5.42
N PRO A 322 -22.46 24.56 5.58
CA PRO A 322 -23.38 23.97 4.61
C PRO A 322 -23.42 24.71 3.28
N ASP A 323 -23.09 26.02 3.26
CA ASP A 323 -23.10 26.86 2.08
C ASP A 323 -21.86 26.64 1.18
N ILE A 324 -20.81 25.97 1.69
CA ILE A 324 -19.65 25.58 0.89
C ILE A 324 -20.01 24.33 0.08
N HIS A 325 -20.06 24.47 -1.24
CA HIS A 325 -20.24 23.37 -2.17
C HIS A 325 -18.99 22.49 -2.20
N ARG A 326 -19.17 21.16 -2.10
CA ARG A 326 -18.06 20.22 -1.96
C ARG A 326 -18.25 19.01 -2.84
N TYR A 327 -17.20 18.63 -3.56
CA TYR A 327 -17.23 17.55 -4.51
C TYR A 327 -16.01 16.64 -4.39
N ILE A 328 -16.21 15.34 -4.66
CA ILE A 328 -15.15 14.38 -4.93
C ILE A 328 -15.19 14.05 -6.41
N THR A 329 -14.12 14.38 -7.12
CA THR A 329 -13.97 14.04 -8.55
C THR A 329 -13.12 12.79 -8.76
N PHE A 330 -12.66 12.16 -7.67
CA PHE A 330 -11.85 10.95 -7.68
C PHE A 330 -12.52 9.86 -8.54
N GLY A 331 -11.84 9.40 -9.59
CA GLY A 331 -12.38 8.39 -10.49
C GLY A 331 -13.28 8.92 -11.62
N ALA A 332 -13.73 10.19 -11.57
CA ALA A 332 -14.66 10.71 -12.58
C ALA A 332 -14.00 10.91 -13.96
N PHE A 333 -12.69 11.16 -14.01
CA PHE A 333 -11.97 11.55 -15.23
C PHE A 333 -10.80 10.63 -15.58
N GLU A 334 -10.70 9.45 -15.00
CA GLU A 334 -9.61 8.52 -15.31
C GLU A 334 -9.84 7.82 -16.67
N SER A 335 -8.77 7.58 -17.42
CA SER A 335 -8.83 6.84 -18.68
C SER A 335 -8.98 5.33 -18.44
N ASP A 336 -9.65 4.62 -19.35
CA ASP A 336 -9.90 3.17 -19.30
C ASP A 336 -8.63 2.29 -19.29
N MET A 337 -7.45 2.85 -19.58
CA MET A 337 -6.21 2.08 -19.75
C MET A 337 -5.46 1.75 -18.46
N SER A 338 -5.55 2.59 -17.43
CA SER A 338 -4.78 2.44 -16.20
C SER A 338 -5.27 1.35 -15.21
N PRO A 339 -6.58 1.11 -15.02
CA PRO A 339 -7.08 0.26 -13.93
C PRO A 339 -6.73 -1.21 -14.04
N LYS A 340 -6.74 -1.77 -15.26
CA LYS A 340 -6.49 -3.22 -15.47
C LYS A 340 -5.07 -3.61 -15.12
N ASN A 341 -4.11 -2.79 -15.51
CA ASN A 341 -2.69 -3.05 -15.26
C ASN A 341 -2.37 -2.92 -13.77
N TRP A 342 -2.92 -1.91 -13.10
CA TRP A 342 -2.77 -1.73 -11.65
C TRP A 342 -3.36 -2.90 -10.84
N VAL A 343 -4.59 -3.32 -11.16
CA VAL A 343 -5.24 -4.46 -10.52
C VAL A 343 -4.46 -5.75 -10.76
N SER A 344 -4.03 -6.00 -11.99
CA SER A 344 -3.24 -7.19 -12.36
C SER A 344 -1.89 -7.23 -11.63
N ALA A 345 -1.21 -6.10 -11.54
CA ALA A 345 0.03 -5.97 -10.80
C ALA A 345 -0.17 -6.28 -9.32
N ASN A 346 -1.14 -5.65 -8.68
CA ASN A 346 -1.44 -5.86 -7.27
C ASN A 346 -1.90 -7.28 -6.95
N MET A 347 -2.70 -7.91 -7.82
CA MET A 347 -3.09 -9.32 -7.67
C MET A 347 -1.90 -10.23 -7.40
N ARG A 348 -0.81 -10.03 -8.13
CA ARG A 348 0.42 -10.82 -7.99
C ARG A 348 1.30 -10.33 -6.86
N ASN A 349 1.48 -9.03 -6.75
CA ASN A 349 2.47 -8.41 -5.86
C ASN A 349 2.17 -8.67 -4.38
N PHE A 350 0.91 -8.76 -3.97
CA PHE A 350 0.55 -9.08 -2.58
C PHE A 350 1.13 -10.42 -2.10
N PHE A 351 1.17 -11.44 -2.92
CA PHE A 351 1.78 -12.70 -2.54
C PHE A 351 3.31 -12.59 -2.46
N GLY A 352 3.95 -11.93 -3.46
CA GLY A 352 5.39 -11.65 -3.45
C GLY A 352 5.81 -10.82 -2.24
N TYR A 353 5.07 -9.74 -1.96
CA TYR A 353 5.25 -8.91 -0.77
C TYR A 353 5.17 -9.73 0.52
N SER A 354 4.16 -10.58 0.65
CA SER A 354 3.96 -11.40 1.85
C SER A 354 5.09 -12.40 2.05
N LEU A 355 5.59 -13.01 0.97
CA LEU A 355 6.78 -13.87 1.01
C LEU A 355 8.02 -13.08 1.45
N MET A 356 8.24 -11.90 0.88
CA MET A 356 9.34 -11.01 1.25
C MET A 356 9.32 -10.69 2.75
N LYS A 357 8.16 -10.37 3.31
CA LYS A 357 8.00 -10.02 4.74
C LYS A 357 8.34 -11.14 5.73
N VAL A 358 8.35 -12.38 5.29
CA VAL A 358 8.66 -13.57 6.13
C VAL A 358 9.97 -14.23 5.77
N CYS A 359 10.68 -13.70 4.77
CA CYS A 359 11.98 -14.20 4.36
C CYS A 359 13.12 -13.56 5.16
N PRO A 360 14.28 -14.25 5.25
CA PRO A 360 15.49 -13.67 5.81
C PRO A 360 15.83 -12.32 5.16
N VAL A 361 16.31 -11.37 5.94
CA VAL A 361 16.67 -10.01 5.47
C VAL A 361 17.57 -10.05 4.23
N ALA A 362 18.50 -10.99 4.18
CA ALA A 362 19.39 -11.18 3.01
C ALA A 362 18.63 -11.56 1.72
N ALA A 363 17.42 -12.09 1.81
CA ALA A 363 16.60 -12.46 0.66
C ALA A 363 15.50 -11.42 0.35
N GLN A 364 15.23 -10.49 1.27
CA GLN A 364 14.13 -9.53 1.11
C GLN A 364 14.34 -8.62 -0.11
N SER A 365 15.51 -8.03 -0.28
CA SER A 365 15.81 -7.17 -1.43
C SER A 365 15.75 -7.92 -2.78
N ILE A 366 16.16 -9.20 -2.79
CA ILE A 366 16.10 -10.04 -4.00
C ILE A 366 14.65 -10.34 -4.38
N LEU A 367 13.79 -10.63 -3.39
CA LEU A 367 12.37 -10.89 -3.64
C LEU A 367 11.61 -9.62 -3.97
N TYR A 368 11.99 -8.50 -3.40
CA TYR A 368 11.40 -7.20 -3.64
C TYR A 368 11.67 -6.70 -5.07
N ASP A 369 12.90 -6.87 -5.55
CA ASP A 369 13.32 -6.53 -6.93
C ASP A 369 12.82 -5.12 -7.35
N ASN A 370 13.13 -4.13 -6.51
CA ASN A 370 12.70 -2.73 -6.72
C ASN A 370 11.19 -2.54 -6.95
N GLY A 371 10.35 -3.35 -6.30
CA GLY A 371 8.89 -3.32 -6.45
C GLY A 371 8.35 -4.23 -7.55
N ASN A 372 9.21 -4.86 -8.35
CA ASN A 372 8.78 -5.76 -9.42
C ASN A 372 8.39 -7.17 -8.92
N TYR A 373 8.88 -7.58 -7.76
CA TYR A 373 8.63 -8.91 -7.21
C TYR A 373 8.94 -10.04 -8.20
N ASN A 374 10.07 -9.91 -8.91
CA ASN A 374 10.51 -10.82 -9.97
C ASN A 374 9.48 -10.96 -11.13
N ARG A 375 8.86 -9.86 -11.51
CA ARG A 375 7.98 -9.80 -12.68
C ARG A 375 8.82 -10.02 -13.95
N SER A 376 8.32 -10.81 -14.90
CA SER A 376 9.01 -10.96 -16.18
C SER A 376 8.91 -9.66 -16.99
N SER A 377 9.99 -9.32 -17.71
CA SER A 377 10.15 -8.08 -18.51
C SER A 377 9.12 -7.86 -19.63
N VAL A 378 8.28 -8.84 -19.94
CA VAL A 378 7.23 -8.74 -20.96
C VAL A 378 6.16 -7.70 -20.64
N GLN A 379 6.03 -7.28 -19.35
CA GLN A 379 5.06 -6.25 -18.94
C GLN A 379 5.64 -4.82 -18.97
N THR A 380 6.95 -4.66 -19.04
CA THR A 380 7.61 -3.35 -19.16
C THR A 380 7.44 -2.73 -20.53
N GLU A 381 7.34 -3.53 -21.60
CA GLU A 381 7.10 -3.02 -22.96
C GLU A 381 5.73 -2.35 -23.13
N GLU A 382 4.70 -2.82 -22.42
CA GLU A 382 3.37 -2.18 -22.43
C GLU A 382 3.36 -0.87 -21.63
N GLU A 383 4.14 -0.78 -20.55
CA GLU A 383 4.29 0.45 -19.74
C GLU A 383 5.15 1.49 -20.48
N GLU A 384 6.23 1.09 -21.13
CA GLU A 384 7.05 1.97 -21.99
C GLU A 384 6.26 2.49 -23.19
N ASN A 385 5.51 1.63 -23.87
CA ASN A 385 4.63 2.02 -24.98
C ASN A 385 3.51 2.96 -24.53
N PHE A 386 3.03 2.86 -23.29
CA PHE A 386 2.05 3.80 -22.73
C PHE A 386 2.63 5.21 -22.57
N VAL A 387 3.82 5.33 -22.01
CA VAL A 387 4.51 6.62 -21.86
C VAL A 387 4.80 7.22 -23.24
N GLU A 388 5.29 6.43 -24.17
CA GLU A 388 5.60 6.87 -25.53
C GLU A 388 4.34 7.29 -26.31
N GLN A 389 3.24 6.54 -26.21
CA GLN A 389 1.96 6.89 -26.81
C GLN A 389 1.33 8.14 -26.19
N THR A 390 1.48 8.35 -24.89
CA THR A 390 0.96 9.54 -24.20
C THR A 390 1.76 10.79 -24.58
N ILE A 391 3.06 10.67 -24.82
CA ILE A 391 3.93 11.77 -25.23
C ILE A 391 3.79 12.06 -26.74
N THR A 392 3.58 11.06 -27.57
CA THR A 392 3.56 11.18 -29.02
C THR A 392 2.17 11.41 -29.61
N SER A 393 1.09 11.13 -28.89
CA SER A 393 -0.26 11.43 -29.36
C SER A 393 -0.57 12.90 -29.17
N PRO A 394 -0.75 13.70 -30.25
CA PRO A 394 -1.23 15.05 -30.10
C PRO A 394 -2.69 15.00 -29.68
N HIS A 395 -2.94 15.16 -28.38
CA HIS A 395 -4.28 15.40 -27.90
C HIS A 395 -4.75 16.74 -28.47
N THR A 396 -5.77 16.71 -29.31
CA THR A 396 -6.43 17.92 -29.78
C THR A 396 -6.94 18.70 -28.58
N ALA A 397 -6.87 20.01 -28.64
CA ALA A 397 -7.16 20.95 -27.54
C ALA A 397 -8.57 20.82 -26.92
N THR A 398 -9.45 20.05 -27.51
CA THR A 398 -10.79 19.69 -26.97
C THR A 398 -10.76 18.61 -25.91
N GLY A 399 -9.60 17.96 -25.66
CA GLY A 399 -9.41 16.97 -24.62
C GLY A 399 -8.52 17.47 -23.45
N MET A 400 -8.27 18.76 -23.35
CA MET A 400 -7.64 19.38 -22.18
C MET A 400 -8.63 19.51 -21.00
N ASP A 401 -9.56 18.63 -20.99
CA ASP A 401 -10.49 18.41 -19.94
C ASP A 401 -9.77 18.01 -18.67
N ALA A 402 -10.47 18.05 -17.61
CA ALA A 402 -10.16 17.72 -16.25
C ALA A 402 -9.11 16.60 -15.97
N THR A 403 -8.70 15.81 -16.97
CA THR A 403 -7.61 14.85 -16.88
C THR A 403 -6.26 15.48 -16.52
N PHE A 404 -6.06 16.75 -16.87
CA PHE A 404 -4.87 17.51 -16.50
C PHE A 404 -4.93 18.02 -15.05
N LEU A 405 -6.11 18.10 -14.46
CA LEU A 405 -6.34 18.52 -13.05
C LEU A 405 -6.13 17.35 -12.07
N LYS A 406 -6.13 16.13 -12.56
CA LYS A 406 -5.73 14.95 -11.78
C LYS A 406 -4.23 14.80 -11.87
N GLY A 407 -3.58 14.98 -10.75
CA GLY A 407 -2.17 14.70 -10.62
C GLY A 407 -1.84 13.32 -11.20
N TYR A 408 -1.25 13.34 -12.36
CA TYR A 408 -0.72 12.16 -13.00
C TYR A 408 0.41 11.64 -12.13
N HIS A 409 0.19 10.56 -11.43
CA HIS A 409 1.27 9.76 -10.89
C HIS A 409 1.90 9.00 -12.06
N ALA A 410 2.75 9.67 -12.82
CA ALA A 410 3.66 8.95 -13.68
C ALA A 410 4.57 8.12 -12.76
N PRO A 411 4.66 6.82 -12.94
CA PRO A 411 5.71 6.07 -12.29
C PRO A 411 7.05 6.65 -12.73
N VAL A 412 7.86 7.06 -11.77
CA VAL A 412 9.27 7.40 -12.00
C VAL A 412 10.03 6.09 -12.02
#